data_0d45e27b8ef444c883549cd674a86e40
#
_entry.id   0d45e27b8ef444c883549cd674a86e40
#
_cell.length_a   1.000
_cell.length_b   1.000
_cell.length_c   1.000
_cell.angle_alpha   90.00
_cell.angle_beta   90.00
_cell.angle_gamma   90.00
#
_symmetry.space_group_name_H-M   'P 1'
#
loop_
_entity.id
_entity.type
_entity.pdbx_description
1 polymer ?
#
loop_
_entity_poly.entity_id
_entity_poly.type
_entity_poly.pdbx_seq_one_letter_code
_entity_poly.pdbx_strand_id
1 'polypeptide(L)'
;MIKTVYELAIHPGAEKEWGKLDGSIKRRLKEKFAKERLKHPRVAKDSLRELPDCYKIKITTPQFRLIYHVNDAKRLLTILSVASRDDVYEELRARLA
;
A
#
# COMPACT_ATOMS: atom_id res chain seq x y z
N MET A 1 -11.94 -5.86 23.52
CA MET A 1 -12.64 -5.67 22.27
C MET A 1 -11.74 -6.06 21.10
N ILE A 2 -12.22 -6.89 20.20
CA ILE A 2 -11.45 -7.34 19.07
C ILE A 2 -11.52 -6.31 17.95
N LYS A 3 -10.37 -5.86 17.47
CA LYS A 3 -10.33 -4.97 16.31
C LYS A 3 -10.65 -5.78 15.06
N THR A 4 -11.64 -5.34 14.30
CA THR A 4 -12.03 -5.99 13.04
C THR A 4 -11.37 -5.36 11.82
N VAL A 5 -10.70 -4.21 11.99
CA VAL A 5 -10.00 -3.53 10.91
C VAL A 5 -8.53 -3.34 11.27
N TYR A 6 -7.71 -3.25 10.24
CA TYR A 6 -6.28 -3.01 10.42
C TYR A 6 -5.99 -1.53 10.55
N GLU A 7 -4.88 -1.19 11.18
CA GLU A 7 -4.39 0.18 11.22
C GLU A 7 -3.45 0.40 10.05
N LEU A 8 -3.30 1.66 9.64
CA LEU A 8 -2.46 2.02 8.51
C LEU A 8 -1.23 2.76 8.99
N ALA A 9 -0.06 2.29 8.54
CA ALA A 9 1.21 2.95 8.80
C ALA A 9 1.91 3.20 7.46
N ILE A 10 2.96 4.01 7.48
CA ILE A 10 3.73 4.30 6.28
C ILE A 10 5.23 4.12 6.58
N HIS A 11 5.91 3.39 5.69
CA HIS A 11 7.35 3.20 5.79
C HIS A 11 8.05 4.55 5.58
N PRO A 12 9.10 4.88 6.37
CA PRO A 12 9.78 6.17 6.22
C PRO A 12 10.21 6.50 4.79
N GLY A 13 10.64 5.50 4.03
CA GLY A 13 10.99 5.69 2.63
C GLY A 13 9.83 6.06 1.74
N ALA A 14 8.61 5.70 2.12
CA ALA A 14 7.42 6.01 1.35
C ALA A 14 6.78 7.35 1.73
N GLU A 15 7.18 7.95 2.85
CA GLU A 15 6.59 9.21 3.31
C GLU A 15 6.75 10.33 2.29
N LYS A 16 7.92 10.43 1.68
CA LYS A 16 8.17 11.46 0.67
C LYS A 16 7.33 11.23 -0.57
N GLU A 17 7.22 9.97 -0.99
CA GLU A 17 6.41 9.61 -2.15
C GLU A 17 4.95 9.96 -1.91
N TRP A 18 4.46 9.60 -0.72
CA TRP A 18 3.10 9.93 -0.33
C TRP A 18 2.86 11.44 -0.31
N GLY A 19 3.81 12.19 0.27
CA GLY A 19 3.69 13.64 0.37
C GLY A 19 3.63 14.35 -0.97
N LYS A 20 4.22 13.76 -2.00
CA LYS A 20 4.23 14.35 -3.35
C LYS A 20 2.96 14.07 -4.14
N LEU A 21 2.10 13.18 -3.65
CA LEU A 21 0.88 12.86 -4.36
C LEU A 21 -0.10 14.03 -4.35
N ASP A 22 -0.81 14.17 -5.46
CA ASP A 22 -1.92 15.11 -5.55
C ASP A 22 -2.98 14.75 -4.52
N GLY A 23 -3.66 15.76 -3.98
CA GLY A 23 -4.69 15.55 -2.97
C GLY A 23 -5.81 14.63 -3.40
N SER A 24 -6.19 14.67 -4.69
CA SER A 24 -7.23 13.79 -5.21
C SER A 24 -6.79 12.33 -5.20
N ILE A 25 -5.50 12.07 -5.50
CA ILE A 25 -4.96 10.71 -5.47
C ILE A 25 -4.89 10.20 -4.04
N LYS A 26 -4.42 11.04 -3.11
CA LYS A 26 -4.39 10.68 -1.69
C LYS A 26 -5.77 10.30 -1.20
N ARG A 27 -6.79 11.07 -1.57
CA ARG A 27 -8.17 10.80 -1.17
C ARG A 27 -8.64 9.45 -1.69
N ARG A 28 -8.38 9.19 -2.96
CA ARG A 28 -8.77 7.92 -3.58
C ARG A 28 -8.11 6.73 -2.91
N LEU A 29 -6.83 6.84 -2.58
CA LEU A 29 -6.10 5.79 -1.88
C LEU A 29 -6.64 5.60 -0.45
N LYS A 30 -6.88 6.68 0.27
CA LYS A 30 -7.44 6.60 1.62
C LYS A 30 -8.83 5.95 1.61
N GLU A 31 -9.66 6.27 0.64
CA GLU A 31 -10.97 5.64 0.50
C GLU A 31 -10.84 4.15 0.21
N LYS A 32 -9.90 3.77 -0.65
CA LYS A 32 -9.68 2.36 -0.96
C LYS A 32 -9.28 1.59 0.28
N PHE A 33 -8.40 2.14 1.10
CA PHE A 33 -8.04 1.53 2.37
C PHE A 33 -9.25 1.44 3.31
N ALA A 34 -9.93 2.55 3.52
CA ALA A 34 -11.05 2.60 4.47
C ALA A 34 -12.20 1.68 4.09
N LYS A 35 -12.56 1.63 2.81
CA LYS A 35 -13.71 0.86 2.35
C LYS A 35 -13.40 -0.62 2.18
N GLU A 36 -12.16 -0.96 1.88
CA GLU A 36 -11.82 -2.31 1.44
C GLU A 36 -10.62 -2.90 2.16
N ARG A 37 -9.44 -2.29 1.98
CA ARG A 37 -8.18 -2.95 2.35
C ARG A 37 -7.93 -3.04 3.86
N LEU A 38 -8.41 -2.10 4.64
CA LEU A 38 -8.29 -2.20 6.10
C LEU A 38 -9.19 -3.28 6.69
N LYS A 39 -10.23 -3.63 5.96
CA LYS A 39 -11.15 -4.69 6.36
C LYS A 39 -10.71 -6.05 5.84
N HIS A 40 -10.26 -6.08 4.59
CA HIS A 40 -9.85 -7.30 3.90
C HIS A 40 -8.55 -7.05 3.14
N PRO A 41 -7.41 -7.04 3.86
CA PRO A 41 -6.13 -6.65 3.25
C PRO A 41 -5.55 -7.67 2.29
N ARG A 42 -5.89 -8.95 2.44
CA ARG A 42 -5.31 -10.00 1.62
C ARG A 42 -6.15 -10.28 0.38
N VAL A 43 -5.96 -9.45 -0.64
CA VAL A 43 -6.67 -9.56 -1.91
C VAL A 43 -5.82 -10.39 -2.87
N ALA A 44 -6.19 -11.64 -3.07
CA ALA A 44 -5.38 -12.62 -3.80
C ALA A 44 -4.94 -12.15 -5.19
N LYS A 45 -5.82 -11.52 -5.95
CA LYS A 45 -5.47 -11.03 -7.30
C LYS A 45 -4.40 -9.95 -7.30
N ASP A 46 -4.21 -9.27 -6.18
CA ASP A 46 -3.27 -8.17 -6.06
C ASP A 46 -2.02 -8.55 -5.25
N SER A 47 -1.86 -9.83 -4.91
CA SER A 47 -0.68 -10.27 -4.18
C SER A 47 0.56 -10.23 -5.06
N LEU A 48 1.71 -9.95 -4.43
CA LEU A 48 3.00 -9.90 -5.13
C LEU A 48 3.72 -11.22 -4.93
N ARG A 49 4.09 -11.89 -6.02
CA ARG A 49 4.72 -13.21 -5.96
C ARG A 49 6.07 -13.21 -5.26
N GLU A 50 6.84 -12.15 -5.46
CA GLU A 50 8.22 -12.08 -4.96
C GLU A 50 8.34 -11.50 -3.56
N LEU A 51 7.25 -10.94 -3.04
CA LEU A 51 7.25 -10.25 -1.75
C LEU A 51 6.13 -10.80 -0.88
N PRO A 52 6.47 -11.71 0.04
CA PRO A 52 5.46 -12.31 0.92
C PRO A 52 4.68 -11.25 1.70
N ASP A 53 3.38 -11.48 1.85
CA ASP A 53 2.47 -10.62 2.59
C ASP A 53 2.33 -9.20 2.02
N CYS A 54 2.75 -9.00 0.77
CA CYS A 54 2.65 -7.70 0.11
C CYS A 54 1.59 -7.72 -0.98
N TYR A 55 0.87 -6.62 -1.10
CA TYR A 55 -0.23 -6.46 -2.03
C TYR A 55 -0.17 -5.09 -2.67
N LYS A 56 -0.79 -4.95 -3.83
CA LYS A 56 -0.81 -3.67 -4.55
C LYS A 56 -2.20 -3.08 -4.61
N ILE A 57 -2.25 -1.75 -4.69
CA ILE A 57 -3.44 -1.00 -5.07
C ILE A 57 -3.06 -0.23 -6.32
N LYS A 58 -3.87 -0.38 -7.36
CA LYS A 58 -3.63 0.25 -8.65
C LYS A 58 -4.60 1.38 -8.90
N ILE A 59 -4.08 2.55 -9.28
CA ILE A 59 -4.88 3.67 -9.78
C ILE A 59 -4.54 3.83 -11.26
N THR A 60 -5.54 3.97 -12.10
CA THR A 60 -5.34 3.97 -13.56
C THR A 60 -5.31 5.34 -14.19
N THR A 61 -5.89 6.37 -13.57
CA THR A 61 -5.91 7.73 -14.13
C THR A 61 -5.70 8.75 -13.03
N PRO A 62 -4.50 9.30 -12.88
CA PRO A 62 -3.24 8.89 -13.51
C PRO A 62 -2.76 7.53 -12.99
N GLN A 63 -1.80 6.93 -13.68
CA GLN A 63 -1.31 5.62 -13.28
C GLN A 63 -0.38 5.71 -12.09
N PHE A 64 -0.78 5.09 -10.99
CA PHE A 64 0.05 4.92 -9.79
C PHE A 64 -0.19 3.54 -9.23
N ARG A 65 0.83 3.03 -8.55
CA ARG A 65 0.74 1.78 -7.81
C ARG A 65 1.26 2.00 -6.40
N LEU A 66 0.50 1.51 -5.44
CA LEU A 66 0.88 1.52 -4.04
C LEU A 66 1.07 0.09 -3.60
N ILE A 67 2.16 -0.18 -2.88
CA ILE A 67 2.42 -1.50 -2.32
C ILE A 67 2.40 -1.40 -0.81
N TYR A 68 1.66 -2.31 -0.18
CA TYR A 68 1.60 -2.37 1.27
C TYR A 68 1.90 -3.78 1.76
N HIS A 69 2.38 -3.85 2.99
CA HIS A 69 2.68 -5.09 3.69
C HIS A 69 1.61 -5.35 4.76
N VAL A 70 1.21 -6.61 4.91
CA VAL A 70 0.21 -7.01 5.90
C VAL A 70 0.88 -7.73 7.06
N ASN A 71 0.63 -7.26 8.26
CA ASN A 71 1.06 -7.93 9.48
C ASN A 71 -0.18 -8.28 10.29
N ASP A 72 -0.58 -9.54 10.24
CA ASP A 72 -1.81 -9.98 10.91
C ASP A 72 -1.69 -9.96 12.43
N ALA A 73 -0.51 -10.28 12.94
CA ALA A 73 -0.29 -10.32 14.39
C ALA A 73 -0.50 -8.95 15.04
N LYS A 74 -0.07 -7.89 14.33
CA LYS A 74 -0.22 -6.52 14.80
C LYS A 74 -1.44 -5.82 14.26
N ARG A 75 -2.18 -6.46 13.35
CA ARG A 75 -3.29 -5.84 12.64
C ARG A 75 -2.86 -4.54 11.98
N LEU A 76 -1.78 -4.60 11.22
CA LEU A 76 -1.14 -3.42 10.65
C LEU A 76 -0.88 -3.59 9.17
N LEU A 77 -1.26 -2.57 8.39
CA LEU A 77 -0.86 -2.43 7.00
C LEU A 77 0.17 -1.33 6.93
N THR A 78 1.30 -1.60 6.30
CA THR A 78 2.35 -0.60 6.13
C THR A 78 2.52 -0.28 4.66
N ILE A 79 2.36 0.99 4.30
CA ILE A 79 2.63 1.44 2.94
C ILE A 79 4.13 1.41 2.72
N LEU A 80 4.59 0.60 1.77
CA LEU A 80 6.01 0.43 1.48
C LEU A 80 6.50 1.30 0.34
N SER A 81 5.65 1.54 -0.64
CA SER A 81 6.06 2.33 -1.81
C SER A 81 4.85 2.85 -2.57
N VAL A 82 4.97 4.04 -3.14
CA VAL A 82 3.97 4.63 -4.03
C VAL A 82 4.71 5.24 -5.20
N ALA A 83 4.46 4.76 -6.40
CA ALA A 83 5.11 5.29 -7.59
C ALA A 83 4.27 5.04 -8.83
N SER A 84 4.63 5.70 -9.93
CA SER A 84 3.97 5.47 -11.20
C SER A 84 4.49 4.18 -11.82
N ARG A 85 3.58 3.28 -12.21
CA ARG A 85 3.89 2.04 -12.91
C ARG A 85 5.08 1.24 -12.36
N ASP A 86 6.05 0.99 -13.24
CA ASP A 86 7.12 0.04 -12.98
C ASP A 86 8.15 0.53 -11.97
N ASP A 87 8.25 1.83 -11.78
CA ASP A 87 9.21 2.41 -10.83
C ASP A 87 8.98 1.92 -9.40
N VAL A 88 7.75 1.59 -9.05
CA VAL A 88 7.42 1.15 -7.70
C VAL A 88 8.19 -0.12 -7.32
N TYR A 89 8.38 -1.04 -8.25
CA TYR A 89 9.04 -2.30 -7.96
C TYR A 89 10.54 -2.13 -7.75
N GLU A 90 11.18 -1.30 -8.58
CA GLU A 90 12.60 -1.03 -8.43
C GLU A 90 12.92 -0.31 -7.13
N GLU A 91 12.15 0.70 -6.81
CA GLU A 91 12.32 1.44 -5.56
C GLU A 91 12.09 0.55 -4.34
N LEU A 92 11.11 -0.33 -4.42
CA LEU A 92 10.81 -1.24 -3.34
C LEU A 92 11.94 -2.24 -3.11
N ARG A 93 12.50 -2.80 -4.17
CA ARG A 93 13.63 -3.72 -4.06
C ARG A 93 14.83 -3.05 -3.39
N ALA A 94 15.13 -1.84 -3.80
CA ALA A 94 16.23 -1.07 -3.20
C ALA A 94 15.97 -0.78 -1.73
N ARG A 95 14.73 -0.48 -1.38
CA ARG A 95 14.34 -0.13 -0.02
C ARG A 95 14.40 -1.33 0.92
N LEU A 96 14.08 -2.51 0.43
CA LEU A 96 14.05 -3.74 1.22
C LEU A 96 15.35 -4.53 1.17
N ALA A 97 16.29 -4.13 0.34
CA ALA A 97 17.58 -4.81 0.20
C ALA A 97 18.48 -4.63 1.42
#